data_890607981caca5c147a640b6d6f19ba1
#
_entry.id   890607981caca5c147a640b6d6f19ba1
#
_cell.length_a   1.000
_cell.length_b   1.000
_cell.length_c   1.000
_cell.angle_alpha   90.00
_cell.angle_beta   90.00
_cell.angle_gamma   90.00
#
_symmetry.space_group_name_H-M   'P 1'
#
loop_
_entity.id
_entity.type
_entity.pdbx_description
1 polymer ?
#
loop_
_entity_poly.entity_id
_entity_poly.type
_entity_poly.pdbx_seq_one_letter_code
_entity_poly.pdbx_strand_id
1 'polypeptide(L)'
;QLLLAAAALPGAACPPGGITRADLLALKRSKFEVASSDERNRLAVRLLGCLDDPDPAIRDGVVFEALSTWLRGKALSPPTIAALESSLRATLMGEKDGPGFRLPFAALVLSEVARADRIEPVFTEEIRAGLVEVAAASLMRVDDYRGFHPTEGWRHGVAHGADLVLQLALNPRVAAPGLRRLMEATATQIAPRGAVFYTFGEPERMARAVVFAYRRGLLDAAFWEAWFAGLASPKPLADWGAAFLQVEGLAKRHNTLAFLHALSFAGRAGGSDGDLTAVGD
;
A
#
# COMPACT_ATOMS: atom_id res chain seq x y z
N GLN A 1 -13.68 26.79 16.96
CA GLN A 1 -12.91 25.59 16.67
C GLN A 1 -12.11 25.86 15.39
N LEU A 2 -10.81 26.17 15.55
CA LEU A 2 -9.89 26.33 14.42
C LEU A 2 -9.54 24.95 13.90
N LEU A 3 -9.98 24.63 12.70
CA LEU A 3 -9.38 23.58 11.86
C LEU A 3 -7.97 24.07 11.49
N LEU A 4 -6.95 23.60 12.20
CA LEU A 4 -5.58 23.67 11.69
C LEU A 4 -5.52 22.76 10.47
N ALA A 5 -5.57 23.37 9.29
CA ALA A 5 -5.15 22.71 8.07
C ALA A 5 -3.67 22.31 8.25
N ALA A 6 -3.40 21.03 8.40
CA ALA A 6 -2.04 20.51 8.35
C ALA A 6 -1.53 20.77 6.93
N ALA A 7 -0.77 21.83 6.76
CA ALA A 7 -0.03 22.09 5.54
C ALA A 7 0.89 20.88 5.33
N ALA A 8 0.81 20.26 4.16
CA ALA A 8 1.81 19.31 3.69
C ALA A 8 3.18 19.96 3.92
N LEU A 9 4.07 19.27 4.65
CA LEU A 9 5.43 19.74 4.85
C LEU A 9 6.15 19.68 3.51
N PRO A 10 6.41 20.83 2.84
CA PRO A 10 7.13 20.82 1.58
C PRO A 10 8.57 20.43 1.88
N GLY A 11 9.03 19.30 1.31
CA GLY A 11 10.43 18.97 1.20
C GLY A 11 11.20 18.88 2.53
N ALA A 12 10.71 18.10 3.51
CA ALA A 12 11.53 17.78 4.67
C ALA A 12 12.81 17.14 4.16
N ALA A 13 13.96 17.75 4.49
CA ALA A 13 15.26 17.28 4.02
C ALA A 13 15.54 15.86 4.53
N CYS A 14 16.16 15.03 3.67
CA CYS A 14 16.75 13.77 4.06
C CYS A 14 18.29 13.87 4.01
N PRO A 15 18.99 13.51 5.07
CA PRO A 15 18.52 13.19 6.45
C PRO A 15 17.81 14.36 7.14
N PRO A 16 16.93 14.08 8.11
CA PRO A 16 16.27 15.12 8.89
C PRO A 16 17.31 16.03 9.61
N GLY A 17 17.06 17.35 9.66
CA GLY A 17 18.03 18.31 10.23
C GLY A 17 18.58 17.88 11.58
N GLY A 18 19.88 17.98 11.80
CA GLY A 18 20.57 17.53 13.01
C GLY A 18 20.86 16.03 13.09
N ILE A 19 20.54 15.26 12.04
CA ILE A 19 20.81 13.82 11.93
C ILE A 19 21.62 13.60 10.65
N THR A 20 22.66 12.79 10.75
CA THR A 20 23.48 12.40 9.59
C THR A 20 23.01 11.07 9.00
N ARG A 21 23.45 10.75 7.76
CA ARG A 21 23.22 9.40 7.19
C ARG A 21 23.85 8.30 8.04
N ALA A 22 24.99 8.57 8.66
CA ALA A 22 25.64 7.62 9.57
C ALA A 22 24.78 7.34 10.82
N ASP A 23 24.09 8.36 11.35
CA ASP A 23 23.16 8.20 12.48
C ASP A 23 21.95 7.37 12.08
N LEU A 24 21.39 7.57 10.87
CA LEU A 24 20.30 6.76 10.35
C LEU A 24 20.71 5.28 10.23
N LEU A 25 21.89 4.99 9.70
CA LEU A 25 22.41 3.63 9.62
C LEU A 25 22.75 3.05 11.01
N ALA A 26 23.15 3.89 11.98
CA ALA A 26 23.34 3.47 13.37
C ALA A 26 22.00 3.08 14.02
N LEU A 27 20.94 3.83 13.75
CA LEU A 27 19.58 3.51 14.21
C LEU A 27 19.14 2.11 13.74
N LYS A 28 19.43 1.72 12.50
CA LYS A 28 19.17 0.34 12.04
C LYS A 28 19.98 -0.68 12.81
N ARG A 29 21.28 -0.43 13.04
CA ARG A 29 22.15 -1.34 13.79
C ARG A 29 21.69 -1.54 15.25
N SER A 30 21.08 -0.50 15.85
CA SER A 30 20.45 -0.59 17.17
C SER A 30 19.05 -1.22 17.16
N LYS A 31 18.61 -1.79 16.03
CA LYS A 31 17.25 -2.33 15.85
C LYS A 31 16.16 -1.29 16.15
N PHE A 32 16.42 -0.06 15.77
CA PHE A 32 15.52 1.08 15.92
C PHE A 32 15.22 1.46 17.38
N GLU A 33 16.11 1.14 18.30
CA GLU A 33 16.00 1.57 19.69
C GLU A 33 16.23 3.08 19.80
N VAL A 34 15.28 3.76 20.44
CA VAL A 34 15.33 5.19 20.80
C VAL A 34 14.89 5.30 22.26
N ALA A 35 15.77 5.77 23.12
CA ALA A 35 15.54 5.77 24.57
C ALA A 35 14.34 6.62 25.01
N SER A 36 14.15 7.80 24.39
CA SER A 36 13.04 8.68 24.68
C SER A 36 11.85 8.41 23.75
N SER A 37 10.66 8.20 24.31
CA SER A 37 9.41 8.10 23.55
C SER A 37 9.12 9.38 22.77
N ASP A 38 9.40 10.55 23.35
CA ASP A 38 9.18 11.85 22.70
C ASP A 38 10.12 12.05 21.51
N GLU A 39 11.38 11.64 21.66
CA GLU A 39 12.34 11.68 20.56
C GLU A 39 11.94 10.72 19.44
N ARG A 40 11.55 9.49 19.76
CA ARG A 40 11.03 8.52 18.81
C ARG A 40 9.81 9.04 18.04
N ASN A 41 8.85 9.63 18.76
CA ASN A 41 7.66 10.20 18.14
C ASN A 41 8.00 11.35 17.17
N ARG A 42 8.90 12.27 17.58
CA ARG A 42 9.37 13.33 16.69
C ARG A 42 10.14 12.80 15.48
N LEU A 43 10.99 11.80 15.70
CA LEU A 43 11.79 11.21 14.63
C LEU A 43 10.89 10.48 13.60
N ALA A 44 9.86 9.76 14.05
CA ALA A 44 8.92 9.07 13.18
C ALA A 44 8.31 10.00 12.11
N VAL A 45 7.83 11.18 12.51
CA VAL A 45 7.26 12.16 11.57
C VAL A 45 8.34 12.74 10.65
N ARG A 46 9.53 13.02 11.16
CA ARG A 46 10.64 13.59 10.38
C ARG A 46 11.20 12.64 9.34
N LEU A 47 11.16 11.33 9.59
CA LEU A 47 11.60 10.30 8.64
C LEU A 47 10.75 10.27 7.36
N LEU A 48 9.53 10.80 7.36
CA LEU A 48 8.72 10.90 6.16
C LEU A 48 9.38 11.74 5.05
N GLY A 49 10.30 12.64 5.40
CA GLY A 49 11.11 13.38 4.43
C GLY A 49 12.09 12.51 3.64
N CYS A 50 12.30 11.27 4.06
CA CYS A 50 13.22 10.33 3.41
C CYS A 50 12.52 9.23 2.58
N LEU A 51 11.21 9.34 2.33
CA LEU A 51 10.47 8.34 1.55
C LEU A 51 10.88 8.28 0.07
N ASP A 52 11.55 9.29 -0.43
CA ASP A 52 12.09 9.38 -1.79
C ASP A 52 13.62 9.36 -1.85
N ASP A 53 14.30 9.05 -0.74
CA ASP A 53 15.76 8.95 -0.75
C ASP A 53 16.19 7.92 -1.81
N PRO A 54 17.13 8.28 -2.72
CA PRO A 54 17.55 7.36 -3.78
C PRO A 54 18.29 6.13 -3.26
N ASP A 55 18.86 6.19 -2.06
CA ASP A 55 19.57 5.07 -1.45
C ASP A 55 18.58 4.11 -0.76
N PRO A 56 18.42 2.88 -1.26
CA PRO A 56 17.53 1.89 -0.63
C PRO A 56 17.95 1.53 0.81
N ALA A 57 19.24 1.69 1.17
CA ALA A 57 19.66 1.45 2.54
C ALA A 57 19.00 2.43 3.53
N ILE A 58 18.71 3.65 3.07
CA ILE A 58 17.99 4.67 3.87
C ILE A 58 16.49 4.49 3.72
N ARG A 59 15.97 4.55 2.50
CA ARG A 59 14.52 4.51 2.21
C ARG A 59 13.86 3.22 2.70
N ASP A 60 14.36 2.08 2.22
CA ASP A 60 13.82 0.76 2.55
C ASP A 60 14.32 0.32 3.93
N GLY A 61 15.66 0.31 4.10
CA GLY A 61 16.32 -0.31 5.25
C GLY A 61 16.30 0.50 6.54
N VAL A 62 16.05 1.80 6.50
CA VAL A 62 15.91 2.61 7.73
C VAL A 62 14.50 3.14 7.88
N VAL A 63 14.01 3.91 6.91
CA VAL A 63 12.75 4.65 7.06
C VAL A 63 11.57 3.71 7.21
N PHE A 64 11.38 2.79 6.26
CA PHE A 64 10.28 1.85 6.33
C PHE A 64 10.42 0.89 7.52
N GLU A 65 11.60 0.30 7.71
CA GLU A 65 11.81 -0.65 8.81
C GLU A 65 11.63 0.01 10.19
N ALA A 66 12.10 1.25 10.40
CA ALA A 66 11.89 1.97 11.65
C ALA A 66 10.40 2.21 11.92
N LEU A 67 9.69 2.78 10.94
CA LEU A 67 8.27 3.12 11.09
C LEU A 67 7.41 1.87 11.28
N SER A 68 7.66 0.81 10.51
CA SER A 68 6.95 -0.46 10.69
C SER A 68 7.24 -1.11 12.05
N THR A 69 8.50 -1.11 12.50
CA THR A 69 8.88 -1.64 13.83
C THR A 69 8.18 -0.89 14.95
N TRP A 70 8.18 0.44 14.91
CA TRP A 70 7.54 1.25 15.96
C TRP A 70 6.02 1.15 15.93
N LEU A 71 5.38 1.11 14.76
CA LEU A 71 3.93 0.93 14.64
C LEU A 71 3.50 -0.46 15.11
N ARG A 72 4.19 -1.51 14.68
CA ARG A 72 3.90 -2.89 15.08
C ARG A 72 4.17 -3.14 16.56
N GLY A 73 5.23 -2.53 17.09
CA GLY A 73 5.59 -2.57 18.51
C GLY A 73 4.74 -1.66 19.41
N LYS A 74 3.74 -0.93 18.87
CA LYS A 74 2.90 0.05 19.57
C LYS A 74 3.74 1.12 20.31
N ALA A 75 4.86 1.48 19.73
CA ALA A 75 5.85 2.38 20.32
C ALA A 75 5.61 3.86 19.99
N LEU A 76 4.61 4.18 19.15
CA LEU A 76 4.21 5.53 18.78
C LEU A 76 2.93 5.93 19.48
N SER A 77 2.87 7.22 19.87
CA SER A 77 1.68 7.78 20.49
C SER A 77 0.53 7.98 19.48
N PRO A 78 -0.75 7.94 19.92
CA PRO A 78 -1.88 8.20 19.04
C PRO A 78 -1.79 9.54 18.28
N PRO A 79 -1.35 10.67 18.87
CA PRO A 79 -1.12 11.90 18.11
C PRO A 79 -0.07 11.76 17.01
N THR A 80 0.99 10.98 17.23
CA THR A 80 2.02 10.73 16.22
C THR A 80 1.45 9.87 15.08
N ILE A 81 0.67 8.83 15.38
CA ILE A 81 0.01 7.99 14.38
C ILE A 81 -0.95 8.84 13.52
N ALA A 82 -1.70 9.76 14.13
CA ALA A 82 -2.56 10.70 13.41
C ALA A 82 -1.76 11.68 12.53
N ALA A 83 -0.61 12.16 12.99
CA ALA A 83 0.27 13.02 12.20
C ALA A 83 0.88 12.28 11.00
N LEU A 84 1.29 11.00 11.18
CA LEU A 84 1.75 10.14 10.09
C LEU A 84 0.62 9.92 9.05
N GLU A 85 -0.58 9.58 9.50
CA GLU A 85 -1.76 9.42 8.63
C GLU A 85 -1.98 10.66 7.77
N SER A 86 -2.11 11.82 8.40
CA SER A 86 -2.42 13.08 7.70
C SER A 86 -1.34 13.43 6.67
N SER A 87 -0.05 13.29 7.04
CA SER A 87 1.07 13.60 6.16
C SER A 87 1.15 12.63 4.97
N LEU A 88 1.00 11.32 5.22
CA LEU A 88 1.06 10.29 4.18
C LEU A 88 -0.13 10.38 3.22
N ARG A 89 -1.33 10.64 3.75
CA ARG A 89 -2.51 10.89 2.94
C ARG A 89 -2.33 12.10 2.01
N ALA A 90 -1.81 13.21 2.54
CA ALA A 90 -1.50 14.38 1.74
C ALA A 90 -0.44 14.06 0.65
N THR A 91 0.59 13.28 0.99
CA THR A 91 1.62 12.83 0.04
C THR A 91 1.00 12.01 -1.10
N LEU A 92 0.14 11.04 -0.81
CA LEU A 92 -0.50 10.19 -1.83
C LEU A 92 -1.41 10.96 -2.78
N MET A 93 -1.99 12.08 -2.33
CA MET A 93 -2.81 12.95 -3.17
C MET A 93 -2.02 14.04 -3.89
N GLY A 94 -0.75 14.20 -3.55
CA GLY A 94 0.16 15.16 -4.13
C GLY A 94 0.70 14.78 -5.51
N GLU A 95 1.71 15.51 -5.94
CA GLU A 95 2.41 15.27 -7.19
C GLU A 95 3.39 14.10 -7.08
N LYS A 96 3.68 13.50 -8.25
CA LYS A 96 4.67 12.44 -8.36
C LYS A 96 6.08 13.04 -8.26
N ASP A 97 6.98 12.35 -7.57
CA ASP A 97 8.40 12.63 -7.62
C ASP A 97 9.00 12.06 -8.92
N GLY A 98 10.01 12.72 -9.48
CA GLY A 98 10.66 12.26 -10.71
C GLY A 98 11.24 10.84 -10.60
N PRO A 99 11.94 10.48 -9.51
CA PRO A 99 12.44 9.12 -9.27
C PRO A 99 11.37 8.05 -9.10
N GLY A 100 10.17 8.40 -8.63
CA GLY A 100 9.02 7.49 -8.46
C GLY A 100 9.08 6.63 -7.19
N PHE A 101 9.72 7.11 -6.13
CA PHE A 101 9.80 6.39 -4.85
C PHE A 101 8.79 6.88 -3.82
N ARG A 102 8.52 8.18 -3.75
CA ARG A 102 7.75 8.81 -2.68
C ARG A 102 6.35 8.23 -2.53
N LEU A 103 5.59 8.14 -3.63
CA LEU A 103 4.21 7.66 -3.57
C LEU A 103 4.13 6.17 -3.18
N PRO A 104 4.91 5.25 -3.80
CA PRO A 104 4.93 3.86 -3.37
C PRO A 104 5.26 3.68 -1.88
N PHE A 105 6.30 4.37 -1.38
CA PHE A 105 6.71 4.24 0.02
C PHE A 105 5.74 4.94 0.98
N ALA A 106 5.08 6.01 0.55
CA ALA A 106 3.99 6.60 1.31
C ALA A 106 2.81 5.61 1.46
N ALA A 107 2.43 4.88 0.40
CA ALA A 107 1.41 3.85 0.47
C ALA A 107 1.83 2.70 1.40
N LEU A 108 3.09 2.25 1.32
CA LEU A 108 3.62 1.18 2.14
C LEU A 108 3.61 1.56 3.64
N VAL A 109 4.09 2.76 4.00
CA VAL A 109 4.05 3.23 5.38
C VAL A 109 2.62 3.46 5.86
N LEU A 110 1.74 4.00 5.00
CA LEU A 110 0.33 4.20 5.34
C LEU A 110 -0.40 2.87 5.56
N SER A 111 0.05 1.78 4.92
CA SER A 111 -0.47 0.44 5.21
C SER A 111 -0.19 0.01 6.65
N GLU A 112 1.00 0.30 7.19
CA GLU A 112 1.32 0.03 8.60
C GLU A 112 0.53 0.92 9.57
N VAL A 113 0.27 2.18 9.19
CA VAL A 113 -0.61 3.08 9.95
C VAL A 113 -2.06 2.55 9.96
N ALA A 114 -2.58 2.11 8.81
CA ALA A 114 -3.89 1.48 8.71
C ALA A 114 -3.97 0.16 9.49
N ARG A 115 -2.87 -0.61 9.52
CA ARG A 115 -2.74 -1.81 10.36
C ARG A 115 -2.80 -1.44 11.85
N ALA A 116 -2.13 -0.39 12.28
CA ALA A 116 -2.19 0.05 13.67
C ALA A 116 -3.63 0.39 14.10
N ASP A 117 -4.37 1.16 13.29
CA ASP A 117 -5.81 1.44 13.54
C ASP A 117 -6.68 0.19 13.52
N ARG A 118 -6.38 -0.77 12.66
CA ARG A 118 -7.11 -2.05 12.61
C ARG A 118 -6.96 -2.84 13.90
N ILE A 119 -5.76 -2.90 14.45
CA ILE A 119 -5.44 -3.66 15.68
C ILE A 119 -5.95 -2.91 16.92
N GLU A 120 -5.70 -1.61 17.00
CA GLU A 120 -6.09 -0.75 18.10
C GLU A 120 -6.67 0.55 17.53
N PRO A 121 -7.98 0.82 17.69
CA PRO A 121 -8.62 1.95 17.04
C PRO A 121 -8.03 3.28 17.48
N VAL A 122 -7.47 4.02 16.53
CA VAL A 122 -6.92 5.36 16.73
C VAL A 122 -7.76 6.41 15.99
N PHE A 123 -8.41 6.04 14.89
CA PHE A 123 -9.09 6.97 14.00
C PHE A 123 -10.60 7.00 14.21
N THR A 124 -11.22 8.13 13.88
CA THR A 124 -12.67 8.24 13.75
C THR A 124 -13.15 7.55 12.47
N GLU A 125 -14.46 7.40 12.33
CA GLU A 125 -15.08 6.84 11.11
C GLU A 125 -14.77 7.71 9.88
N GLU A 126 -14.82 9.03 10.03
CA GLU A 126 -14.54 9.99 8.95
C GLU A 126 -13.09 9.88 8.44
N ILE A 127 -12.12 9.77 9.36
CA ILE A 127 -10.70 9.59 8.99
C ILE A 127 -10.54 8.26 8.24
N ARG A 128 -11.18 7.21 8.71
CA ARG A 128 -11.10 5.88 8.11
C ARG A 128 -11.76 5.84 6.73
N ALA A 129 -12.91 6.52 6.56
CA ALA A 129 -13.54 6.69 5.25
C ALA A 129 -12.64 7.49 4.29
N GLY A 130 -12.01 8.56 4.78
CA GLY A 130 -11.01 9.32 4.01
C GLY A 130 -9.80 8.47 3.59
N LEU A 131 -9.33 7.56 4.45
CA LEU A 131 -8.25 6.62 4.10
C LEU A 131 -8.66 5.66 2.97
N VAL A 132 -9.90 5.15 2.99
CA VAL A 132 -10.44 4.30 1.93
C VAL A 132 -10.41 5.03 0.58
N GLU A 133 -10.89 6.28 0.53
CA GLU A 133 -10.89 7.07 -0.70
C GLU A 133 -9.48 7.36 -1.22
N VAL A 134 -8.55 7.70 -0.32
CA VAL A 134 -7.16 7.94 -0.70
C VAL A 134 -6.48 6.66 -1.19
N ALA A 135 -6.68 5.54 -0.51
CA ALA A 135 -6.15 4.25 -0.94
C ALA A 135 -6.67 3.85 -2.33
N ALA A 136 -7.96 3.99 -2.55
CA ALA A 136 -8.58 3.72 -3.85
C ALA A 136 -8.04 4.66 -4.94
N ALA A 137 -8.07 5.97 -4.69
CA ALA A 137 -7.64 6.97 -5.67
C ALA A 137 -6.14 6.86 -5.99
N SER A 138 -5.29 6.65 -4.99
CA SER A 138 -3.85 6.50 -5.19
C SER A 138 -3.52 5.23 -5.98
N LEU A 139 -4.16 4.09 -5.67
CA LEU A 139 -3.97 2.86 -6.43
C LEU A 139 -4.40 3.02 -7.89
N MET A 140 -5.56 3.63 -8.16
CA MET A 140 -6.03 3.88 -9.53
C MET A 140 -5.12 4.81 -10.34
N ARG A 141 -4.34 5.67 -9.66
CA ARG A 141 -3.40 6.61 -10.29
C ARG A 141 -2.02 6.02 -10.58
N VAL A 142 -1.75 4.78 -10.14
CA VAL A 142 -0.46 4.14 -10.42
C VAL A 142 -0.30 3.94 -11.92
N ASP A 143 0.77 4.47 -12.47
CA ASP A 143 1.20 4.34 -13.86
C ASP A 143 2.72 4.09 -13.98
N ASP A 144 3.45 4.11 -12.87
CA ASP A 144 4.83 3.64 -12.76
C ASP A 144 4.81 2.18 -12.27
N TYR A 145 5.07 1.27 -13.19
CA TYR A 145 5.02 -0.18 -12.93
C TYR A 145 6.40 -0.79 -12.68
N ARG A 146 7.41 0.04 -12.44
CA ARG A 146 8.75 -0.46 -12.08
C ARG A 146 8.70 -1.19 -10.74
N GLY A 147 9.29 -2.38 -10.71
CA GLY A 147 9.44 -3.18 -9.50
C GLY A 147 10.82 -3.00 -8.86
N PHE A 148 11.63 -4.05 -8.87
CA PHE A 148 12.98 -4.07 -8.31
C PHE A 148 14.05 -3.66 -9.34
N HIS A 149 15.00 -2.84 -8.88
CA HIS A 149 16.23 -2.54 -9.60
C HIS A 149 17.45 -2.82 -8.71
N PRO A 150 18.51 -3.49 -9.21
CA PRO A 150 19.64 -3.92 -8.37
C PRO A 150 20.36 -2.82 -7.58
N THR A 151 20.41 -1.59 -8.11
CA THR A 151 21.09 -0.47 -7.46
C THR A 151 20.13 0.50 -6.78
N GLU A 152 18.88 0.59 -7.23
CA GLU A 152 17.92 1.59 -6.73
C GLU A 152 16.89 0.97 -5.74
N GLY A 153 16.85 -0.36 -5.63
CA GLY A 153 15.88 -1.05 -4.79
C GLY A 153 14.48 -1.07 -5.41
N TRP A 154 13.47 -1.04 -4.54
CA TRP A 154 12.06 -1.20 -4.92
C TRP A 154 11.38 0.14 -5.22
N ARG A 155 10.49 0.14 -6.24
CA ARG A 155 9.40 1.12 -6.39
C ARG A 155 8.07 0.50 -6.00
N HIS A 156 7.60 -0.47 -6.78
CA HIS A 156 6.56 -1.43 -6.44
C HIS A 156 5.18 -0.77 -6.12
N GLY A 157 4.81 0.27 -6.89
CA GLY A 157 3.63 1.09 -6.59
C GLY A 157 2.32 0.32 -6.46
N VAL A 158 2.08 -0.65 -7.34
CA VAL A 158 0.87 -1.49 -7.28
C VAL A 158 0.85 -2.39 -6.04
N ALA A 159 1.99 -3.02 -5.72
CA ALA A 159 2.06 -3.93 -4.57
C ALA A 159 1.90 -3.18 -3.24
N HIS A 160 2.57 -2.04 -3.07
CA HIS A 160 2.43 -1.21 -1.87
C HIS A 160 1.02 -0.61 -1.73
N GLY A 161 0.41 -0.21 -2.86
CA GLY A 161 -1.01 0.18 -2.87
C GLY A 161 -1.94 -0.97 -2.48
N ALA A 162 -1.67 -2.18 -2.96
CA ALA A 162 -2.42 -3.38 -2.59
C ALA A 162 -2.25 -3.75 -1.10
N ASP A 163 -1.08 -3.52 -0.50
CA ASP A 163 -0.87 -3.72 0.94
C ASP A 163 -1.73 -2.74 1.77
N LEU A 164 -1.86 -1.49 1.33
CA LEU A 164 -2.75 -0.51 1.97
C LEU A 164 -4.22 -0.96 1.84
N VAL A 165 -4.65 -1.37 0.64
CA VAL A 165 -5.99 -1.92 0.41
C VAL A 165 -6.24 -3.14 1.32
N LEU A 166 -5.27 -4.04 1.45
CA LEU A 166 -5.37 -5.22 2.33
C LEU A 166 -5.65 -4.84 3.78
N GLN A 167 -4.90 -3.88 4.35
CA GLN A 167 -5.09 -3.48 5.74
C GLN A 167 -6.46 -2.85 5.98
N LEU A 168 -6.98 -2.08 5.02
CA LEU A 168 -8.33 -1.52 5.07
C LEU A 168 -9.40 -2.60 4.87
N ALA A 169 -9.20 -3.54 3.95
CA ALA A 169 -10.11 -4.67 3.74
C ALA A 169 -10.20 -5.57 4.98
N LEU A 170 -9.11 -5.76 5.72
CA LEU A 170 -9.05 -6.49 6.97
C LEU A 170 -9.70 -5.73 8.15
N ASN A 171 -9.87 -4.41 8.07
CA ASN A 171 -10.37 -3.62 9.18
C ASN A 171 -11.89 -3.80 9.33
N PRO A 172 -12.39 -4.39 10.43
CA PRO A 172 -13.83 -4.65 10.62
C PRO A 172 -14.68 -3.38 10.64
N ARG A 173 -14.05 -2.22 10.86
CA ARG A 173 -14.71 -0.90 10.89
C ARG A 173 -14.86 -0.25 9.51
N VAL A 174 -14.29 -0.83 8.46
CA VAL A 174 -14.55 -0.40 7.09
C VAL A 174 -15.85 -1.03 6.63
N ALA A 175 -16.85 -0.22 6.35
CA ALA A 175 -18.19 -0.66 5.95
C ALA A 175 -18.24 -1.11 4.46
N ALA A 176 -19.35 -1.74 4.07
CA ALA A 176 -19.55 -2.27 2.71
C ALA A 176 -19.28 -1.26 1.58
N PRO A 177 -19.72 0.01 1.65
CA PRO A 177 -19.40 0.99 0.59
C PRO A 177 -17.89 1.20 0.40
N GLY A 178 -17.16 1.30 1.52
CA GLY A 178 -15.70 1.43 1.47
C GLY A 178 -15.02 0.19 0.89
N LEU A 179 -15.49 -0.99 1.27
CA LEU A 179 -14.97 -2.24 0.73
C LEU A 179 -15.20 -2.37 -0.78
N ARG A 180 -16.40 -1.99 -1.25
CA ARG A 180 -16.75 -1.92 -2.67
C ARG A 180 -15.78 -1.00 -3.41
N ARG A 181 -15.56 0.21 -2.88
CA ARG A 181 -14.68 1.21 -3.47
C ARG A 181 -13.23 0.70 -3.62
N LEU A 182 -12.72 -0.01 -2.60
CA LEU A 182 -11.39 -0.63 -2.64
C LEU A 182 -11.32 -1.74 -3.70
N MET A 183 -12.34 -2.58 -3.83
CA MET A 183 -12.37 -3.65 -4.83
C MET A 183 -12.47 -3.12 -6.26
N GLU A 184 -13.26 -2.08 -6.48
CA GLU A 184 -13.35 -1.38 -7.78
C GLU A 184 -12.00 -0.78 -8.17
N ALA A 185 -11.31 -0.14 -7.23
CA ALA A 185 -9.96 0.39 -7.45
C ALA A 185 -8.95 -0.73 -7.78
N THR A 186 -8.98 -1.83 -7.03
CA THR A 186 -8.09 -2.98 -7.25
C THR A 186 -8.29 -3.56 -8.65
N ALA A 187 -9.53 -3.69 -9.13
CA ALA A 187 -9.82 -4.21 -10.46
C ALA A 187 -9.12 -3.43 -11.58
N THR A 188 -8.91 -2.12 -11.41
CA THR A 188 -8.25 -1.27 -12.43
C THR A 188 -6.78 -1.62 -12.63
N GLN A 189 -6.15 -2.21 -11.61
CA GLN A 189 -4.71 -2.52 -11.61
C GLN A 189 -4.41 -4.02 -11.81
N ILE A 190 -5.42 -4.88 -11.91
CA ILE A 190 -5.15 -6.31 -12.17
C ILE A 190 -4.55 -6.52 -13.56
N ALA A 191 -5.05 -5.81 -14.55
CA ALA A 191 -4.50 -5.83 -15.90
C ALA A 191 -4.51 -4.39 -16.48
N PRO A 192 -3.52 -3.57 -16.10
CA PRO A 192 -3.45 -2.18 -16.54
C PRO A 192 -3.26 -2.10 -18.04
N ARG A 193 -3.55 -0.93 -18.60
CA ARG A 193 -3.35 -0.67 -20.04
C ARG A 193 -1.86 -0.64 -20.38
N GLY A 194 -1.53 -1.05 -21.61
CA GLY A 194 -0.18 -1.03 -22.13
C GLY A 194 0.56 -2.37 -22.01
N ALA A 195 1.82 -2.38 -22.41
CA ALA A 195 2.68 -3.57 -22.43
C ALA A 195 3.34 -3.83 -21.04
N VAL A 196 2.51 -3.84 -19.99
CA VAL A 196 2.96 -4.05 -18.61
C VAL A 196 2.78 -5.50 -18.22
N PHE A 197 3.88 -6.16 -17.85
CA PHE A 197 3.87 -7.52 -17.31
C PHE A 197 4.26 -7.49 -15.83
N TYR A 198 3.40 -7.98 -14.97
CA TYR A 198 3.71 -8.13 -13.55
C TYR A 198 4.63 -9.33 -13.33
N THR A 199 5.75 -9.08 -12.67
CA THR A 199 6.80 -10.09 -12.41
C THR A 199 7.36 -10.03 -11.00
N PHE A 200 6.86 -9.14 -10.16
CA PHE A 200 7.39 -8.88 -8.81
C PHE A 200 6.38 -9.18 -7.69
N GLY A 201 5.35 -10.00 -7.96
CA GLY A 201 4.37 -10.41 -6.94
C GLY A 201 3.19 -9.47 -6.77
N GLU A 202 2.94 -8.54 -7.72
CA GLU A 202 1.78 -7.66 -7.70
C GLU A 202 0.44 -8.43 -7.70
N PRO A 203 0.28 -9.48 -8.54
CA PRO A 203 -0.95 -10.27 -8.54
C PRO A 203 -1.27 -10.90 -7.20
N GLU A 204 -0.27 -11.43 -6.50
CA GLU A 204 -0.41 -12.07 -5.19
C GLU A 204 -0.83 -11.06 -4.11
N ARG A 205 -0.25 -9.85 -4.15
CA ARG A 205 -0.62 -8.78 -3.21
C ARG A 205 -2.06 -8.35 -3.39
N MET A 206 -2.50 -8.13 -4.64
CA MET A 206 -3.90 -7.80 -4.94
C MET A 206 -4.86 -8.95 -4.60
N ALA A 207 -4.49 -10.20 -4.92
CA ALA A 207 -5.31 -11.36 -4.63
C ALA A 207 -5.59 -11.53 -3.13
N ARG A 208 -4.59 -11.29 -2.28
CA ARG A 208 -4.77 -11.31 -0.82
C ARG A 208 -5.82 -10.31 -0.36
N ALA A 209 -5.75 -9.07 -0.83
CA ALA A 209 -6.73 -8.05 -0.49
C ALA A 209 -8.17 -8.48 -0.89
N VAL A 210 -8.33 -9.06 -2.08
CA VAL A 210 -9.62 -9.54 -2.59
C VAL A 210 -10.15 -10.71 -1.77
N VAL A 211 -9.32 -11.69 -1.41
CA VAL A 211 -9.73 -12.84 -0.58
C VAL A 211 -10.27 -12.36 0.77
N PHE A 212 -9.57 -11.44 1.44
CA PHE A 212 -10.03 -10.93 2.72
C PHE A 212 -11.29 -10.07 2.62
N ALA A 213 -11.42 -9.26 1.55
CA ALA A 213 -12.65 -8.53 1.27
C ALA A 213 -13.83 -9.47 1.05
N TYR A 214 -13.64 -10.55 0.28
CA TYR A 214 -14.65 -11.57 0.03
C TYR A 214 -15.11 -12.27 1.32
N ARG A 215 -14.15 -12.69 2.16
CA ARG A 215 -14.43 -13.40 3.43
C ARG A 215 -15.20 -12.56 4.43
N ARG A 216 -15.21 -11.25 4.30
CA ARG A 216 -16.03 -10.40 5.17
C ARG A 216 -17.54 -10.54 4.92
N GLY A 217 -17.95 -11.06 3.77
CA GLY A 217 -19.35 -11.29 3.44
C GLY A 217 -20.22 -10.03 3.36
N LEU A 218 -19.61 -8.85 3.21
CA LEU A 218 -20.33 -7.56 3.18
C LEU A 218 -20.76 -7.14 1.77
N LEU A 219 -20.20 -7.74 0.75
CA LEU A 219 -20.56 -7.50 -0.64
C LEU A 219 -21.35 -8.69 -1.17
N ASP A 220 -22.45 -8.42 -1.85
CA ASP A 220 -23.38 -9.44 -2.31
C ASP A 220 -22.84 -10.24 -3.52
N ALA A 221 -23.51 -11.33 -3.83
CA ALA A 221 -23.15 -12.19 -4.96
C ALA A 221 -23.19 -11.43 -6.29
N ALA A 222 -24.17 -10.55 -6.48
CA ALA A 222 -24.30 -9.78 -7.71
C ALA A 222 -23.09 -8.84 -7.95
N PHE A 223 -22.57 -8.24 -6.88
CA PHE A 223 -21.32 -7.47 -6.98
C PHE A 223 -20.16 -8.34 -7.45
N TRP A 224 -19.95 -9.49 -6.81
CA TRP A 224 -18.83 -10.36 -7.14
C TRP A 224 -18.94 -10.96 -8.54
N GLU A 225 -20.12 -11.36 -8.95
CA GLU A 225 -20.38 -11.86 -10.32
C GLU A 225 -20.02 -10.79 -11.37
N ALA A 226 -20.50 -9.55 -11.18
CA ALA A 226 -20.17 -8.45 -12.08
C ALA A 226 -18.67 -8.10 -12.06
N TRP A 227 -18.05 -8.11 -10.87
CA TRP A 227 -16.64 -7.84 -10.70
C TRP A 227 -15.75 -8.85 -11.44
N PHE A 228 -16.03 -10.15 -11.27
CA PHE A 228 -15.30 -11.22 -11.97
C PHE A 228 -15.60 -11.24 -13.47
N ALA A 229 -16.84 -10.98 -13.89
CA ALA A 229 -17.19 -10.85 -15.28
C ALA A 229 -16.40 -9.73 -15.98
N GLY A 230 -16.18 -8.61 -15.27
CA GLY A 230 -15.33 -7.51 -15.72
C GLY A 230 -13.88 -7.96 -15.97
N LEU A 231 -13.30 -8.74 -15.06
CA LEU A 231 -11.94 -9.28 -15.20
C LEU A 231 -11.83 -10.33 -16.32
N ALA A 232 -12.84 -11.16 -16.47
CA ALA A 232 -12.88 -12.18 -17.52
C ALA A 232 -13.12 -11.58 -18.91
N SER A 233 -13.51 -10.31 -19.00
CA SER A 233 -13.76 -9.63 -20.26
C SER A 233 -12.46 -9.39 -21.04
N PRO A 234 -12.39 -9.75 -22.32
CA PRO A 234 -11.24 -9.43 -23.17
C PRO A 234 -11.11 -7.95 -23.48
N LYS A 235 -12.14 -7.13 -23.26
CA LYS A 235 -12.14 -5.69 -23.63
C LYS A 235 -10.89 -4.94 -23.12
N PRO A 236 -10.27 -4.05 -23.92
CA PRO A 236 -10.78 -3.52 -25.22
C PRO A 236 -10.53 -4.41 -26.44
N LEU A 237 -9.95 -5.62 -26.28
CA LEU A 237 -9.78 -6.57 -27.37
C LEU A 237 -11.14 -7.12 -27.85
N ALA A 238 -11.23 -7.52 -29.11
CA ALA A 238 -12.44 -8.13 -29.66
C ALA A 238 -12.79 -9.44 -28.94
N ASP A 239 -11.77 -10.28 -28.73
CA ASP A 239 -11.84 -11.55 -28.01
C ASP A 239 -10.45 -11.90 -27.43
N TRP A 240 -10.34 -13.01 -26.70
CA TRP A 240 -9.06 -13.46 -26.13
C TRP A 240 -8.08 -14.00 -27.18
N GLY A 241 -8.53 -14.38 -28.39
CA GLY A 241 -7.66 -14.75 -29.51
C GLY A 241 -6.87 -13.54 -30.01
N ALA A 242 -7.50 -12.37 -30.03
CA ALA A 242 -6.85 -11.12 -30.41
C ALA A 242 -5.69 -10.72 -29.46
N ALA A 243 -5.64 -11.28 -28.26
CA ALA A 243 -4.54 -11.03 -27.32
C ALA A 243 -3.18 -11.47 -27.86
N PHE A 244 -3.14 -12.48 -28.73
CA PHE A 244 -1.90 -13.01 -29.31
C PHE A 244 -1.35 -12.17 -30.48
N LEU A 245 -2.06 -11.14 -30.90
CA LEU A 245 -1.69 -10.30 -32.03
C LEU A 245 -0.92 -9.04 -31.64
N GLN A 246 -0.83 -8.73 -30.34
CA GLN A 246 -0.16 -7.52 -29.85
C GLN A 246 0.34 -7.70 -28.42
N VAL A 247 1.43 -7.01 -28.07
CA VAL A 247 2.09 -7.16 -26.77
C VAL A 247 1.20 -6.71 -25.59
N GLU A 248 0.38 -5.69 -25.78
CA GLU A 248 -0.58 -5.20 -24.78
C GLU A 248 -1.66 -6.28 -24.48
N GLY A 249 -2.08 -7.01 -25.49
CA GLY A 249 -2.99 -8.15 -25.36
C GLY A 249 -2.37 -9.30 -24.56
N LEU A 250 -1.13 -9.64 -24.87
CA LEU A 250 -0.36 -10.65 -24.13
C LEU A 250 -0.17 -10.22 -22.68
N ALA A 251 0.14 -8.95 -22.41
CA ALA A 251 0.30 -8.41 -21.07
C ALA A 251 -1.02 -8.49 -20.28
N LYS A 252 -2.14 -8.05 -20.88
CA LYS A 252 -3.46 -8.18 -20.27
C LYS A 252 -3.78 -9.62 -19.90
N ARG A 253 -3.59 -10.56 -20.84
CA ARG A 253 -3.84 -11.97 -20.61
C ARG A 253 -2.94 -12.54 -19.51
N HIS A 254 -1.63 -12.22 -19.54
CA HIS A 254 -0.68 -12.64 -18.54
C HIS A 254 -1.10 -12.21 -17.13
N ASN A 255 -1.31 -10.91 -16.94
CA ASN A 255 -1.64 -10.34 -15.64
C ASN A 255 -2.98 -10.86 -15.09
N THR A 256 -3.99 -10.98 -15.97
CA THR A 256 -5.29 -11.56 -15.59
C THR A 256 -5.14 -13.00 -15.10
N LEU A 257 -4.39 -13.84 -15.82
CA LEU A 257 -4.17 -15.22 -15.43
C LEU A 257 -3.33 -15.32 -14.16
N ALA A 258 -2.25 -14.54 -14.03
CA ALA A 258 -1.42 -14.51 -12.83
C ALA A 258 -2.25 -14.15 -11.60
N PHE A 259 -3.11 -13.13 -11.70
CA PHE A 259 -4.02 -12.75 -10.62
C PHE A 259 -5.02 -13.87 -10.28
N LEU A 260 -5.68 -14.47 -11.27
CA LEU A 260 -6.65 -15.55 -11.02
C LEU A 260 -6.00 -16.79 -10.41
N HIS A 261 -4.77 -17.13 -10.81
CA HIS A 261 -3.99 -18.21 -10.18
C HIS A 261 -3.66 -17.88 -8.73
N ALA A 262 -3.16 -16.67 -8.46
CA ALA A 262 -2.86 -16.21 -7.11
C ALA A 262 -4.12 -16.21 -6.22
N LEU A 263 -5.25 -15.74 -6.75
CA LEU A 263 -6.54 -15.74 -6.05
C LEU A 263 -7.02 -17.17 -5.74
N SER A 264 -6.93 -18.08 -6.71
CA SER A 264 -7.29 -19.49 -6.51
C SER A 264 -6.43 -20.16 -5.43
N PHE A 265 -5.12 -19.89 -5.45
CA PHE A 265 -4.20 -20.40 -4.42
C PHE A 265 -4.52 -19.84 -3.04
N ALA A 266 -4.64 -18.51 -2.91
CA ALA A 266 -4.93 -17.86 -1.64
C ALA A 266 -6.32 -18.25 -1.08
N GLY A 267 -7.30 -18.46 -1.96
CA GLY A 267 -8.63 -18.95 -1.58
C GLY A 267 -8.60 -20.35 -0.96
N ARG A 268 -7.78 -21.26 -1.51
CA ARG A 268 -7.62 -22.64 -1.02
C ARG A 268 -6.79 -22.71 0.26
N ALA A 269 -5.68 -21.98 0.33
CA ALA A 269 -4.79 -21.98 1.49
C ALA A 269 -5.48 -21.52 2.78
N GLY A 270 -6.50 -20.70 2.69
CA GLY A 270 -7.27 -20.26 3.86
C GLY A 270 -8.48 -21.13 4.21
N GLY A 271 -8.66 -22.28 3.59
CA GLY A 271 -9.66 -23.29 3.97
C GLY A 271 -9.17 -24.24 5.07
N SER A 272 -7.88 -24.32 5.31
CA SER A 272 -7.31 -24.93 6.52
C SER A 272 -7.11 -23.82 7.54
N ASP A 273 -7.50 -24.00 8.79
CA ASP A 273 -7.34 -23.07 9.95
C ASP A 273 -5.88 -22.66 10.25
N GLY A 274 -5.05 -22.58 9.25
CA GLY A 274 -3.68 -22.09 9.25
C GLY A 274 -3.67 -20.58 9.15
N ASP A 275 -3.32 -20.01 10.25
CA ASP A 275 -3.03 -18.61 10.56
C ASP A 275 -2.45 -17.79 9.39
N LEU A 276 -3.32 -17.18 8.58
CA LEU A 276 -2.91 -16.19 7.57
C LEU A 276 -2.46 -14.85 8.21
N THR A 277 -2.49 -14.75 9.55
CA THR A 277 -1.91 -13.62 10.29
C THR A 277 -0.37 -13.66 10.25
N ALA A 278 0.23 -14.86 10.08
CA ALA A 278 1.68 -15.05 10.00
C ALA A 278 2.31 -14.69 8.63
N VAL A 279 1.51 -14.43 7.59
CA VAL A 279 2.02 -14.08 6.25
C VAL A 279 2.08 -12.55 6.03
N GLY A 280 1.89 -11.79 7.10
CA GLY A 280 2.00 -10.32 7.14
C GLY A 280 3.18 -9.81 7.97
N ASP A 281 4.05 -10.71 8.43
CA ASP A 281 5.27 -10.38 9.15
C ASP A 281 6.50 -10.37 8.23
#